data_20b017a292903407cf3ca7d93be7505e
#
_entry.id   20b017a292903407cf3ca7d93be7505e
#
_cell.length_a   1.000
_cell.length_b   1.000
_cell.length_c   1.000
_cell.angle_alpha   90.00
_cell.angle_beta   90.00
_cell.angle_gamma   90.00
#
_symmetry.space_group_name_H-M   'P 1'
#
loop_
_entity.id
_entity.type
_entity.pdbx_description
1 polymer ?
#
loop_
_entity_poly.entity_id
_entity_poly.type
_entity_poly.pdbx_seq_one_letter_code
_entity_poly.pdbx_strand_id
1 'polypeptide(L)'
;MIHHSLTEDSKTVSWPAIRKYHKETNKWRDIGYHFGVEWAGLEVEAVVGRPLDMVGAHCKEGGMNEKAIGICVVGNYDLNPPSPMNLTVLANRLVIPLMRIFKIPKSNIVFHREYATYKSCPGTQFKKEMITSLIPGGIV
;
A
#
# COMPACT_ATOMS: atom_id res chain seq x y z
N MET A 1 -1.50 -4.28 5.19
CA MET A 1 -0.51 -3.26 5.60
C MET A 1 -0.35 -2.23 4.51
N ILE A 2 -0.37 -0.95 4.85
CA ILE A 2 -0.29 0.16 3.88
C ILE A 2 1.09 0.80 3.93
N HIS A 3 1.64 1.05 2.74
CA HIS A 3 2.94 1.66 2.48
C HIS A 3 2.83 2.85 1.53
N HIS A 4 3.88 3.66 1.46
CA HIS A 4 4.15 4.54 0.34
C HIS A 4 5.46 4.15 -0.35
N SER A 5 5.67 4.64 -1.57
CA SER A 5 6.91 4.37 -2.32
C SER A 5 8.05 5.30 -1.94
N LEU A 6 7.77 6.38 -1.22
CA LEU A 6 8.71 7.48 -0.91
C LEU A 6 9.23 8.18 -2.17
N THR A 7 8.45 8.16 -3.24
CA THR A 7 8.79 8.75 -4.55
C THR A 7 7.64 9.62 -5.02
N GLU A 8 7.93 10.64 -5.83
CA GLU A 8 6.86 11.46 -6.43
C GLU A 8 6.12 10.68 -7.51
N ASP A 9 4.82 10.49 -7.29
CA ASP A 9 3.94 9.80 -8.24
C ASP A 9 3.83 10.60 -9.55
N SER A 10 3.69 9.89 -10.65
CA SER A 10 3.53 10.39 -12.02
C SER A 10 4.70 11.19 -12.60
N LYS A 11 5.71 11.55 -11.80
CA LYS A 11 6.85 12.33 -12.28
C LYS A 11 8.07 11.48 -12.61
N THR A 12 8.48 10.63 -11.69
CA THR A 12 9.73 9.89 -11.82
C THR A 12 9.57 8.39 -11.64
N VAL A 13 8.49 7.94 -11.00
CA VAL A 13 8.31 6.55 -10.63
C VAL A 13 6.88 6.11 -10.89
N SER A 14 6.74 5.06 -11.68
CA SER A 14 5.52 4.33 -11.93
C SER A 14 5.60 2.93 -11.32
N TRP A 15 4.48 2.24 -11.24
CA TRP A 15 4.44 0.85 -10.77
C TRP A 15 5.39 -0.09 -11.51
N PRO A 16 5.48 -0.06 -12.87
CA PRO A 16 6.49 -0.84 -13.59
C PRO A 16 7.94 -0.47 -13.22
N ALA A 17 8.22 0.80 -12.95
CA ALA A 17 9.55 1.24 -12.54
C ALA A 17 9.92 0.73 -11.14
N ILE A 18 8.97 0.73 -10.20
CA ILE A 18 9.16 0.13 -8.86
C ILE A 18 9.43 -1.37 -9.00
N ARG A 19 8.64 -2.07 -9.82
CA ARG A 19 8.84 -3.51 -10.09
C ARG A 19 10.23 -3.79 -10.65
N LYS A 20 10.65 -2.99 -11.63
CA LYS A 20 11.99 -3.10 -12.23
C LYS A 20 13.09 -2.92 -11.18
N TYR A 21 12.99 -1.88 -10.35
CA TYR A 21 13.96 -1.64 -9.28
C TYR A 21 14.02 -2.82 -8.28
N HIS A 22 12.89 -3.33 -7.83
CA HIS A 22 12.85 -4.46 -6.91
C HIS A 22 13.46 -5.73 -7.53
N LYS A 23 13.23 -5.99 -8.82
CA LYS A 23 13.78 -7.17 -9.50
C LYS A 23 15.23 -7.01 -9.85
N GLU A 24 15.64 -5.89 -10.40
CA GLU A 24 16.98 -5.70 -10.94
C GLU A 24 17.99 -5.22 -9.89
N THR A 25 17.59 -4.33 -8.99
CA THR A 25 18.48 -3.78 -7.95
C THR A 25 18.44 -4.62 -6.68
N ASN A 26 17.25 -4.91 -6.15
CA ASN A 26 17.12 -5.70 -4.93
C ASN A 26 17.24 -7.21 -5.18
N LYS A 27 17.21 -7.65 -6.45
CA LYS A 27 17.25 -9.07 -6.84
C LYS A 27 16.10 -9.89 -6.29
N TRP A 28 14.94 -9.26 -6.08
CA TRP A 28 13.74 -9.93 -5.64
C TRP A 28 13.04 -10.64 -6.81
N ARG A 29 12.20 -11.63 -6.50
CA ARG A 29 11.46 -12.39 -7.51
C ARG A 29 10.45 -11.52 -8.27
N ASP A 30 9.86 -10.54 -7.58
CA ASP A 30 8.91 -9.56 -8.13
C ASP A 30 8.89 -8.32 -7.23
N ILE A 31 8.07 -7.31 -7.62
CA ILE A 31 7.74 -6.18 -6.74
C ILE A 31 7.36 -6.69 -5.35
N GLY A 32 7.75 -5.98 -4.29
CA GLY A 32 7.55 -6.45 -2.91
C GLY A 32 6.10 -6.43 -2.41
N TYR A 33 5.22 -5.69 -3.07
CA TYR A 33 3.82 -5.48 -2.69
C TYR A 33 2.87 -6.41 -3.45
N HIS A 34 1.71 -6.70 -2.88
CA HIS A 34 0.63 -7.45 -3.53
C HIS A 34 -0.24 -6.55 -4.41
N PHE A 35 -0.47 -5.32 -3.97
CA PHE A 35 -1.25 -4.31 -4.69
C PHE A 35 -0.63 -2.93 -4.57
N GLY A 36 -1.06 -2.04 -5.44
CA GLY A 36 -0.72 -0.64 -5.38
C GLY A 36 -1.85 0.28 -5.84
N VAL A 37 -1.64 1.55 -5.60
CA VAL A 37 -2.49 2.65 -6.07
C VAL A 37 -1.57 3.70 -6.65
N GLU A 38 -1.80 4.12 -7.90
CA GLU A 38 -1.00 5.16 -8.56
C GLU A 38 -1.84 6.06 -9.47
N TRP A 39 -1.31 7.22 -9.75
CA TRP A 39 -1.81 8.08 -10.81
C TRP A 39 -1.36 7.54 -12.18
N ALA A 40 -2.33 7.34 -13.08
CA ALA A 40 -2.12 6.95 -14.46
C ALA A 40 -2.78 8.02 -15.37
N GLY A 41 -2.00 9.00 -15.78
CA GLY A 41 -2.53 10.16 -16.51
C GLY A 41 -3.43 11.03 -15.61
N LEU A 42 -4.72 11.09 -15.90
CA LEU A 42 -5.70 11.90 -15.15
C LEU A 42 -6.51 11.09 -14.12
N GLU A 43 -6.26 9.79 -14.01
CA GLU A 43 -7.00 8.90 -13.13
C GLU A 43 -6.07 8.21 -12.13
N VAL A 44 -6.66 7.79 -11.01
CA VAL A 44 -5.98 6.94 -10.04
C VAL A 44 -6.43 5.51 -10.28
N GLU A 45 -5.47 4.59 -10.36
CA GLU A 45 -5.71 3.18 -10.62
C GLU A 45 -5.24 2.31 -9.46
N ALA A 46 -5.97 1.21 -9.23
CA ALA A 46 -5.49 0.09 -8.45
C ALA A 46 -4.71 -0.86 -9.35
N VAL A 47 -3.52 -1.26 -8.92
CA VAL A 47 -2.59 -2.08 -9.72
C VAL A 47 -2.18 -3.33 -8.94
N VAL A 48 -1.74 -4.35 -9.66
CA VAL A 48 -1.42 -5.67 -9.11
C VAL A 48 0.10 -5.88 -9.07
N GLY A 49 0.57 -6.42 -7.97
CA GLY A 49 1.95 -6.85 -7.78
C GLY A 49 2.09 -8.36 -7.66
N ARG A 50 2.62 -8.85 -6.53
CA ARG A 50 2.73 -10.29 -6.27
C ARG A 50 1.35 -10.93 -6.15
N PRO A 51 1.16 -12.16 -6.67
CA PRO A 51 -0.01 -12.97 -6.34
C PRO A 51 -0.18 -13.12 -4.83
N LEU A 52 -1.43 -13.26 -4.36
CA LEU A 52 -1.73 -13.35 -2.93
C LEU A 52 -1.21 -14.63 -2.25
N ASP A 53 -0.91 -15.66 -3.02
CA ASP A 53 -0.28 -16.90 -2.55
C ASP A 53 1.25 -16.81 -2.46
N MET A 54 1.82 -15.68 -2.90
CA MET A 54 3.26 -15.41 -2.77
C MET A 54 3.52 -14.50 -1.56
N VAL A 55 4.45 -14.90 -0.70
CA VAL A 55 4.93 -14.09 0.43
C VAL A 55 5.46 -12.75 -0.07
N GLY A 56 5.08 -11.67 0.58
CA GLY A 56 5.51 -10.32 0.23
C GLY A 56 6.98 -10.05 0.57
N ALA A 57 7.47 -8.90 0.13
CA ALA A 57 8.76 -8.35 0.54
C ALA A 57 8.56 -6.85 0.83
N HIS A 58 7.74 -6.55 1.84
CA HIS A 58 7.35 -5.18 2.18
C HIS A 58 7.53 -4.82 3.65
N CYS A 59 7.61 -5.79 4.55
CA CYS A 59 7.88 -5.57 5.98
C CYS A 59 8.34 -6.88 6.63
N LYS A 60 9.62 -6.95 6.99
CA LYS A 60 10.18 -8.13 7.68
C LYS A 60 9.87 -8.14 9.18
N GLU A 61 9.66 -6.96 9.75
CA GLU A 61 9.39 -6.79 11.17
C GLU A 61 8.08 -7.51 11.55
N GLY A 62 8.10 -8.23 12.64
CA GLY A 62 6.94 -9.00 13.12
C GLY A 62 6.48 -10.13 12.18
N GLY A 63 7.27 -10.51 11.18
CA GLY A 63 6.91 -11.50 10.17
C GLY A 63 5.78 -11.02 9.24
N MET A 64 5.66 -9.71 9.02
CA MET A 64 4.54 -9.14 8.28
C MET A 64 4.59 -9.41 6.78
N ASN A 65 5.75 -9.77 6.22
CA ASN A 65 5.82 -10.25 4.84
C ASN A 65 4.92 -11.48 4.60
N GLU A 66 4.79 -12.33 5.60
CA GLU A 66 4.01 -13.57 5.55
C GLU A 66 2.57 -13.38 6.03
N LYS A 67 2.35 -12.46 6.97
CA LYS A 67 1.07 -12.30 7.67
C LYS A 67 0.17 -11.24 7.06
N ALA A 68 0.72 -10.30 6.27
CA ALA A 68 -0.04 -9.16 5.78
C ALA A 68 -0.02 -9.02 4.26
N ILE A 69 -1.16 -8.64 3.71
CA ILE A 69 -1.24 -8.15 2.34
C ILE A 69 -0.61 -6.76 2.29
N GLY A 70 0.47 -6.59 1.51
CA GLY A 70 1.14 -5.31 1.33
C GLY A 70 0.50 -4.50 0.21
N ILE A 71 0.11 -3.26 0.51
CA ILE A 71 -0.47 -2.32 -0.45
C ILE A 71 0.37 -1.05 -0.44
N CYS A 72 0.93 -0.67 -1.59
CA CYS A 72 1.70 0.55 -1.75
C CYS A 72 0.87 1.64 -2.42
N VAL A 73 0.69 2.77 -1.77
CA VAL A 73 0.17 3.98 -2.42
C VAL A 73 1.39 4.74 -2.94
N VAL A 74 1.53 4.81 -4.26
CA VAL A 74 2.69 5.46 -4.89
C VAL A 74 2.67 6.94 -4.57
N GLY A 75 3.77 7.46 -4.04
CA GLY A 75 3.89 8.85 -3.62
C GLY A 75 4.83 9.04 -2.44
N ASN A 76 5.08 10.30 -2.10
CA ASN A 76 5.84 10.68 -0.92
C ASN A 76 4.93 11.44 0.06
N TYR A 77 4.33 10.69 0.98
CA TYR A 77 3.37 11.25 1.94
C TYR A 77 4.02 11.73 3.25
N ASP A 78 5.32 11.89 3.24
CA ASP A 78 6.01 12.76 4.20
C ASP A 78 5.85 14.24 3.83
N LEU A 79 5.69 14.54 2.54
CA LEU A 79 5.58 15.90 2.03
C LEU A 79 4.14 16.41 2.01
N ASN A 80 3.21 15.59 1.52
CA ASN A 80 1.79 15.94 1.38
C ASN A 80 0.92 14.74 1.72
N PRO A 81 -0.32 14.93 2.18
CA PRO A 81 -1.25 13.82 2.37
C PRO A 81 -1.64 13.19 1.03
N PRO A 82 -2.06 11.91 1.01
CA PRO A 82 -2.64 11.31 -0.18
C PRO A 82 -3.90 12.07 -0.61
N SER A 83 -4.10 12.17 -1.92
CA SER A 83 -5.27 12.87 -2.46
C SER A 83 -6.58 12.14 -2.11
N PRO A 84 -7.74 12.84 -2.12
CA PRO A 84 -9.04 12.17 -1.97
C PRO A 84 -9.26 11.03 -2.97
N MET A 85 -8.76 11.17 -4.20
CA MET A 85 -8.85 10.11 -5.23
C MET A 85 -8.01 8.89 -4.86
N ASN A 86 -6.76 9.09 -4.40
CA ASN A 86 -5.93 7.99 -3.89
C ASN A 86 -6.64 7.22 -2.77
N LEU A 87 -7.21 7.95 -1.80
CA LEU A 87 -7.92 7.35 -0.67
C LEU A 87 -9.19 6.60 -1.10
N THR A 88 -9.95 7.18 -2.03
CA THR A 88 -11.18 6.55 -2.56
C THR A 88 -10.85 5.25 -3.31
N VAL A 89 -9.85 5.26 -4.17
CA VAL A 89 -9.41 4.05 -4.90
C VAL A 89 -8.83 3.02 -3.94
N LEU A 90 -7.98 3.44 -3.00
CA LEU A 90 -7.43 2.56 -1.98
C LEU A 90 -8.53 1.87 -1.16
N ALA A 91 -9.52 2.64 -0.68
CA ALA A 91 -10.63 2.10 0.10
C ALA A 91 -11.51 1.16 -0.73
N ASN A 92 -12.06 1.67 -1.84
CA ASN A 92 -13.15 1.00 -2.55
C ASN A 92 -12.68 -0.12 -3.48
N ARG A 93 -11.46 -0.01 -4.03
CA ARG A 93 -10.94 -1.01 -4.97
C ARG A 93 -10.08 -2.07 -4.31
N LEU A 94 -9.47 -1.78 -3.15
CA LEU A 94 -8.56 -2.70 -2.49
C LEU A 94 -8.97 -3.04 -1.05
N VAL A 95 -8.99 -2.07 -0.14
CA VAL A 95 -9.12 -2.36 1.29
C VAL A 95 -10.46 -3.03 1.61
N ILE A 96 -11.58 -2.44 1.20
CA ILE A 96 -12.93 -2.96 1.48
C ILE A 96 -13.13 -4.35 0.85
N PRO A 97 -12.82 -4.59 -0.44
CA PRO A 97 -12.92 -5.93 -1.03
C PRO A 97 -12.06 -6.97 -0.30
N LEU A 98 -10.81 -6.64 0.01
CA LEU A 98 -9.89 -7.56 0.72
C LEU A 98 -10.40 -7.89 2.14
N MET A 99 -10.91 -6.89 2.86
CA MET A 99 -11.51 -7.10 4.17
C MET A 99 -12.68 -8.09 4.09
N ARG A 100 -13.56 -7.94 3.11
CA ARG A 100 -14.72 -8.83 2.90
C ARG A 100 -14.31 -10.25 2.55
N ILE A 101 -13.39 -10.40 1.59
CA ILE A 101 -12.93 -11.71 1.10
C ILE A 101 -12.21 -12.49 2.20
N PHE A 102 -11.29 -11.84 2.91
CA PHE A 102 -10.43 -12.49 3.90
C PHE A 102 -10.90 -12.33 5.34
N LYS A 103 -12.07 -11.74 5.57
CA LYS A 103 -12.63 -11.50 6.92
C LYS A 103 -11.68 -10.69 7.82
N ILE A 104 -11.01 -9.70 7.24
CA ILE A 104 -10.04 -8.86 7.95
C ILE A 104 -10.78 -7.78 8.71
N PRO A 105 -10.71 -7.74 10.05
CA PRO A 105 -11.36 -6.69 10.82
C PRO A 105 -10.67 -5.33 10.60
N LYS A 106 -11.42 -4.25 10.79
CA LYS A 106 -10.94 -2.87 10.60
C LYS A 106 -9.71 -2.55 11.47
N SER A 107 -9.62 -3.16 12.67
CA SER A 107 -8.46 -3.03 13.56
C SER A 107 -7.15 -3.56 12.95
N ASN A 108 -7.23 -4.46 11.97
CA ASN A 108 -6.08 -5.04 11.29
C ASN A 108 -5.63 -4.25 10.06
N ILE A 109 -6.19 -3.06 9.83
CA ILE A 109 -5.61 -2.10 8.90
C ILE A 109 -4.43 -1.44 9.61
N VAL A 110 -3.22 -1.78 9.16
CA VAL A 110 -1.98 -1.34 9.81
C VAL A 110 -1.09 -0.60 8.83
N PHE A 111 -0.26 0.28 9.38
CA PHE A 111 0.76 1.02 8.64
C PHE A 111 2.13 0.41 8.88
N HIS A 112 3.03 0.52 7.91
CA HIS A 112 4.38 -0.01 8.02
C HIS A 112 5.11 0.49 9.29
N ARG A 113 4.99 1.78 9.62
CA ARG A 113 5.62 2.38 10.82
C ARG A 113 5.16 1.80 12.16
N GLU A 114 4.04 1.08 12.20
CA GLU A 114 3.57 0.43 13.42
C GLU A 114 4.39 -0.82 13.76
N TYR A 115 5.12 -1.34 12.79
CA TYR A 115 6.03 -2.50 12.93
C TYR A 115 7.49 -2.09 12.75
N ALA A 116 7.81 -1.31 11.73
CA ALA A 116 9.13 -0.74 11.49
C ALA A 116 9.17 0.69 12.05
N THR A 117 9.32 0.82 13.37
CA THR A 117 9.18 2.10 14.09
C THR A 117 10.25 3.15 13.72
N TYR A 118 11.32 2.73 13.06
CA TYR A 118 12.36 3.62 12.51
C TYR A 118 11.99 4.22 11.15
N LYS A 119 10.83 3.89 10.60
CA LYS A 119 10.32 4.40 9.31
C LYS A 119 9.12 5.31 9.50
N SER A 120 8.97 6.29 8.61
CA SER A 120 7.76 7.13 8.53
C SER A 120 6.64 6.47 7.72
N CYS A 121 6.95 5.44 6.92
CA CYS A 121 6.04 4.79 5.97
C CYS A 121 4.70 4.41 6.61
N PRO A 122 3.56 4.75 6.01
CA PRO A 122 3.33 5.28 4.66
C PRO A 122 3.47 6.81 4.52
N GLY A 123 4.09 7.49 5.44
CA GLY A 123 4.34 8.92 5.43
C GLY A 123 3.73 9.66 6.61
N THR A 124 4.42 10.69 7.09
CA THR A 124 4.00 11.48 8.28
C THR A 124 2.68 12.21 8.06
N GLN A 125 2.36 12.56 6.80
CA GLN A 125 1.11 13.21 6.42
C GLN A 125 -0.04 12.22 6.13
N PHE A 126 0.24 10.91 6.07
CA PHE A 126 -0.78 9.90 5.93
C PHE A 126 -1.27 9.46 7.32
N LYS A 127 -2.47 9.93 7.70
CA LYS A 127 -3.10 9.56 8.97
C LYS A 127 -4.01 8.35 8.76
N LYS A 128 -4.05 7.44 9.74
CA LYS A 128 -4.85 6.21 9.63
C LYS A 128 -6.34 6.50 9.48
N GLU A 129 -6.82 7.55 10.12
CA GLU A 129 -8.20 7.99 10.07
C GLU A 129 -8.67 8.35 8.66
N MET A 130 -7.74 8.80 7.79
CA MET A 130 -8.05 9.13 6.40
C MET A 130 -8.58 7.92 5.62
N ILE A 131 -8.09 6.72 5.92
CA ILE A 131 -8.57 5.49 5.27
C ILE A 131 -9.66 4.82 6.10
N THR A 132 -9.52 4.75 7.42
CA THR A 132 -10.48 4.03 8.25
C THR A 132 -11.85 4.70 8.32
N SER A 133 -11.92 6.04 8.15
CA SER A 133 -13.18 6.77 8.05
C SER A 133 -14.01 6.44 6.79
N LEU A 134 -13.33 5.98 5.72
CA LEU A 134 -13.98 5.57 4.47
C LEU A 134 -14.54 4.14 4.50
N ILE A 135 -14.25 3.39 5.56
CA ILE A 135 -14.67 1.99 5.68
C ILE A 135 -15.96 1.94 6.50
N PRO A 136 -17.08 1.48 5.90
CA PRO A 136 -18.34 1.33 6.62
C PRO A 136 -18.22 0.44 7.86
N GLY A 137 -19.03 0.68 8.87
CA GLY A 137 -19.17 -0.23 10.00
C GLY A 137 -19.78 -1.56 9.57
N GLY A 138 -19.44 -2.65 10.29
CA GLY A 138 -20.09 -3.95 10.09
C GLY A 138 -19.67 -4.68 8.79
N ILE A 139 -18.52 -4.38 8.23
CA ILE A 139 -18.02 -5.06 7.02
C ILE A 139 -17.63 -6.52 7.31
N VAL A 140 -17.15 -6.78 8.53
CA VAL A 140 -16.72 -8.11 9.00
C VAL A 140 -17.29 -8.34 10.39
#